data_7ef33c45720426fd1225590c34bfa4fb
#
_entry.id   7ef33c45720426fd1225590c34bfa4fb
#
_cell.length_a   1.000
_cell.length_b   1.000
_cell.length_c   1.000
_cell.angle_alpha   90.00
_cell.angle_beta   90.00
_cell.angle_gamma   90.00
#
_symmetry.space_group_name_H-M   'P 1'
#
loop_
_entity.id
_entity.type
_entity.pdbx_description
1 polymer ?
#
loop_
_entity_poly.entity_id
_entity_poly.type
_entity_poly.pdbx_seq_one_letter_code
_entity_poly.pdbx_strand_id
1 'polypeptide(L)'
;MGQGDALSDARPSFTRRAFVASSGLALAGCAPQEPALPPAAWVGAQHERGHRLRGAQSLPPPAVQRRARVLVLGAGIAGLAAARGFARAGVDDVQLLELEDAAGGNSRGHTLAGMACPLGAHYLPLPGPDAREVGEWLHEIGLLKSELGRTVADERHLCHSPQERVFVDGAWAEGLLPPVDPASESARQMRAFSKAVGEWQHSKSGTSAFGLPAHRVAWNADLQDLNTQTFAYWLNTRGLNDAHLRWYLDYACRDDYGAAADTVSAWAGLHYFASRHGFHAPGEAAGEGEREREGVFTWPEGNAWLAQRLAAPFKDRLHTGCTVLRVKENRHNVQVLAWNEKAAQAEMWTAQTVVLALPLFIAARVVDTPPLALREAAALLNYAPWLVANLHLREPLLDRPGAPPSWDNVIVGSQGLGYVDAMHQSLNPVPGAT
;
A
#
# COMPACT_ATOMS: atom_id res chain seq x y z
N MET A 1 -89.77 -3.87 -46.16
CA MET A 1 -89.45 -3.60 -44.74
C MET A 1 -88.06 -4.25 -44.48
N GLY A 2 -87.06 -3.52 -44.20
CA GLY A 2 -85.76 -4.06 -43.90
C GLY A 2 -84.65 -2.98 -44.21
N GLN A 3 -84.34 -2.19 -43.21
CA GLN A 3 -83.28 -1.17 -43.27
C GLN A 3 -81.94 -1.83 -43.29
N GLY A 4 -81.10 -1.44 -44.19
CA GLY A 4 -79.72 -1.82 -44.22
C GLY A 4 -78.86 -0.70 -43.59
N ASP A 5 -78.12 -1.03 -42.57
CA ASP A 5 -77.17 -0.13 -41.92
C ASP A 5 -75.84 -0.14 -42.72
N ALA A 6 -75.45 1.03 -43.14
CA ALA A 6 -74.16 1.29 -43.79
C ALA A 6 -73.07 1.53 -42.73
N LEU A 7 -72.12 0.63 -42.64
CA LEU A 7 -70.89 0.78 -41.86
C LEU A 7 -69.96 1.79 -42.59
N SER A 8 -69.72 2.94 -41.98
CA SER A 8 -68.75 3.93 -42.46
C SER A 8 -67.32 3.53 -42.04
N ASP A 9 -66.51 3.24 -43.02
CA ASP A 9 -65.09 2.89 -42.88
C ASP A 9 -64.29 4.17 -42.70
N ALA A 10 -64.10 4.60 -41.40
CA ALA A 10 -63.26 5.73 -41.03
C ALA A 10 -61.81 5.27 -40.87
N ARG A 11 -60.98 5.38 -41.89
CA ARG A 11 -59.53 5.19 -41.78
C ARG A 11 -58.91 6.40 -41.02
N PRO A 12 -58.11 6.16 -39.94
CA PRO A 12 -57.46 7.25 -39.27
C PRO A 12 -56.38 7.86 -40.14
N SER A 13 -56.52 9.15 -40.52
CA SER A 13 -55.50 9.90 -41.24
C SER A 13 -54.42 10.37 -40.29
N PHE A 14 -53.25 9.76 -40.33
CA PHE A 14 -52.05 10.24 -39.64
C PHE A 14 -51.57 11.51 -40.34
N THR A 15 -51.64 12.65 -39.65
CA THR A 15 -51.04 13.89 -40.14
C THR A 15 -49.53 13.85 -40.02
N ARG A 16 -48.81 14.52 -40.92
CA ARG A 16 -47.34 14.66 -40.88
C ARG A 16 -46.83 15.17 -39.53
N ARG A 17 -47.62 16.00 -38.85
CA ARG A 17 -47.30 16.51 -37.48
C ARG A 17 -47.37 15.43 -36.42
N ALA A 18 -48.28 14.48 -36.49
CA ALA A 18 -48.40 13.36 -35.58
C ALA A 18 -47.25 12.35 -35.76
N PHE A 19 -46.77 12.16 -37.00
CA PHE A 19 -45.63 11.31 -37.31
C PHE A 19 -44.30 11.91 -36.80
N VAL A 20 -44.09 13.22 -36.92
CA VAL A 20 -42.91 13.92 -36.44
C VAL A 20 -42.91 13.95 -34.88
N ALA A 21 -44.05 14.11 -34.22
CA ALA A 21 -44.16 14.09 -32.77
C ALA A 21 -43.91 12.69 -32.21
N SER A 22 -44.38 11.61 -32.83
CA SER A 22 -44.11 10.23 -32.41
C SER A 22 -42.67 9.80 -32.69
N SER A 23 -42.03 10.31 -33.77
CA SER A 23 -40.59 10.06 -34.03
C SER A 23 -39.68 10.79 -33.04
N GLY A 24 -40.06 11.98 -32.52
CA GLY A 24 -39.34 12.71 -31.50
C GLY A 24 -39.39 12.03 -30.12
N LEU A 25 -40.50 11.39 -29.78
CA LEU A 25 -40.63 10.64 -28.55
C LEU A 25 -39.86 9.30 -28.56
N ALA A 26 -39.71 8.69 -29.73
CA ALA A 26 -38.90 7.46 -29.87
C ALA A 26 -37.39 7.71 -29.80
N LEU A 27 -36.91 8.94 -30.10
CA LEU A 27 -35.51 9.32 -29.97
C LEU A 27 -35.15 9.82 -28.54
N ALA A 28 -36.12 10.21 -27.74
CA ALA A 28 -35.90 10.60 -26.35
C ALA A 28 -35.75 9.40 -25.39
N GLY A 29 -36.03 8.18 -25.83
CA GLY A 29 -35.96 6.95 -25.04
C GLY A 29 -34.59 6.26 -25.02
N CYS A 30 -33.59 6.74 -25.79
CA CYS A 30 -32.24 6.17 -25.85
C CYS A 30 -31.18 7.12 -25.29
N ALA A 31 -31.46 7.83 -24.20
CA ALA A 31 -30.37 8.32 -23.38
C ALA A 31 -29.67 7.08 -22.80
N PRO A 32 -28.36 6.88 -23.00
CA PRO A 32 -27.67 5.80 -22.33
C PRO A 32 -27.88 6.01 -20.84
N GLN A 33 -28.57 5.07 -20.21
CA GLN A 33 -28.74 5.07 -18.76
C GLN A 33 -27.32 4.88 -18.23
N GLU A 34 -26.77 5.90 -17.53
CA GLU A 34 -25.48 5.73 -16.88
C GLU A 34 -25.57 4.47 -16.04
N PRO A 35 -24.63 3.52 -16.19
CA PRO A 35 -24.67 2.30 -15.39
C PRO A 35 -24.69 2.70 -13.92
N ALA A 36 -25.66 2.20 -13.18
CA ALA A 36 -25.76 2.44 -11.76
C ALA A 36 -24.41 2.03 -11.13
N LEU A 37 -23.79 2.95 -10.40
CA LEU A 37 -22.54 2.64 -9.70
C LEU A 37 -22.77 1.43 -8.79
N PRO A 38 -21.80 0.50 -8.72
CA PRO A 38 -21.92 -0.64 -7.82
C PRO A 38 -22.02 -0.14 -6.37
N PRO A 39 -22.70 -0.88 -5.49
CA PRO A 39 -22.74 -0.52 -4.08
C PRO A 39 -21.30 -0.47 -3.54
N ALA A 40 -20.94 0.67 -2.95
CA ALA A 40 -19.63 0.89 -2.39
C ALA A 40 -19.74 1.13 -0.88
N ALA A 41 -18.77 0.66 -0.12
CA ALA A 41 -18.66 0.91 1.30
C ALA A 41 -17.25 1.36 1.65
N TRP A 42 -17.14 2.33 2.54
CA TRP A 42 -15.88 2.72 3.15
C TRP A 42 -15.60 1.81 4.34
N VAL A 43 -14.48 1.09 4.30
CA VAL A 43 -14.13 0.10 5.32
C VAL A 43 -12.71 0.30 5.86
N GLY A 44 -12.47 -0.18 7.07
CA GLY A 44 -11.15 -0.32 7.65
C GLY A 44 -10.66 0.88 8.47
N ALA A 45 -10.94 2.12 8.08
CA ALA A 45 -10.46 3.30 8.78
C ALA A 45 -11.56 3.93 9.64
N GLN A 46 -11.36 3.96 10.96
CA GLN A 46 -12.25 4.61 11.93
C GLN A 46 -11.81 6.05 12.16
N HIS A 47 -11.88 6.87 11.09
CA HIS A 47 -11.37 8.25 11.11
C HIS A 47 -12.06 9.13 12.16
N GLU A 48 -13.35 8.90 12.49
CA GLU A 48 -14.06 9.61 13.53
C GLU A 48 -13.40 9.44 14.91
N ARG A 49 -12.84 8.25 15.21
CA ARG A 49 -12.07 8.05 16.45
C ARG A 49 -10.83 8.94 16.49
N GLY A 50 -10.10 9.03 15.38
CA GLY A 50 -8.95 9.93 15.24
C GLY A 50 -9.34 11.41 15.33
N HIS A 51 -10.52 11.79 14.81
CA HIS A 51 -11.02 13.16 14.85
C HIS A 51 -11.35 13.66 16.26
N ARG A 52 -11.51 12.77 17.25
CA ARG A 52 -11.60 13.19 18.67
C ARG A 52 -10.43 14.08 19.10
N LEU A 53 -9.25 13.86 18.51
CA LEU A 53 -8.08 14.70 18.78
C LEU A 53 -8.19 16.13 18.24
N ARG A 54 -9.08 16.41 17.29
CA ARG A 54 -9.25 17.75 16.70
C ARG A 54 -10.10 18.67 17.57
N GLY A 55 -11.08 18.12 18.29
CA GLY A 55 -12.09 18.89 19.03
C GLY A 55 -11.91 18.93 20.55
N ALA A 56 -10.90 18.26 21.10
CA ALA A 56 -10.75 18.14 22.55
C ALA A 56 -10.26 19.43 23.21
N GLN A 57 -11.17 20.37 23.48
CA GLN A 57 -10.90 21.51 24.37
C GLN A 57 -10.86 21.08 25.85
N SER A 58 -11.55 20.01 26.22
CA SER A 58 -11.48 19.39 27.55
C SER A 58 -11.37 17.88 27.42
N LEU A 59 -10.38 17.30 28.08
CA LEU A 59 -10.20 15.85 28.13
C LEU A 59 -11.17 15.25 29.16
N PRO A 60 -11.82 14.10 28.87
CA PRO A 60 -12.71 13.45 29.81
C PRO A 60 -11.95 12.97 31.06
N PRO A 61 -12.53 13.06 32.27
CA PRO A 61 -11.93 12.51 33.45
C PRO A 61 -11.85 10.98 33.33
N PRO A 62 -10.75 10.35 33.78
CA PRO A 62 -10.59 8.90 33.71
C PRO A 62 -11.54 8.21 34.70
N ALA A 63 -12.34 7.27 34.19
CA ALA A 63 -13.21 6.42 34.98
C ALA A 63 -12.47 5.18 35.56
N VAL A 64 -11.42 4.75 34.90
CA VAL A 64 -10.63 3.55 35.25
C VAL A 64 -9.14 3.86 35.28
N GLN A 65 -8.45 3.29 36.28
CA GLN A 65 -6.99 3.32 36.41
C GLN A 65 -6.41 1.96 36.01
N ARG A 66 -5.41 1.95 35.16
CA ARG A 66 -4.70 0.75 34.70
C ARG A 66 -3.20 0.92 34.88
N ARG A 67 -2.47 -0.19 34.94
CA ARG A 67 -1.02 -0.19 35.02
C ARG A 67 -0.42 -1.18 34.05
N ALA A 68 0.78 -0.86 33.57
CA ALA A 68 1.60 -1.73 32.74
C ALA A 68 3.07 -1.44 33.00
N ARG A 69 3.94 -2.40 32.79
CA ARG A 69 5.38 -2.14 32.78
C ARG A 69 5.75 -1.41 31.49
N VAL A 70 5.27 -1.92 30.34
CA VAL A 70 5.44 -1.31 29.03
C VAL A 70 4.07 -1.10 28.38
N LEU A 71 3.84 0.08 27.85
CA LEU A 71 2.64 0.41 27.09
C LEU A 71 3.03 0.87 25.69
N VAL A 72 2.56 0.14 24.67
CA VAL A 72 2.78 0.45 23.25
C VAL A 72 1.55 1.14 22.72
N LEU A 73 1.72 2.31 22.15
CA LEU A 73 0.66 3.13 21.56
C LEU A 73 0.66 2.98 20.05
N GLY A 74 -0.37 2.31 19.52
CA GLY A 74 -0.50 1.86 18.15
C GLY A 74 -0.04 0.41 17.97
N ALA A 75 -0.93 -0.43 17.43
CA ALA A 75 -0.66 -1.84 17.10
C ALA A 75 -0.56 -2.07 15.58
N GLY A 76 -0.01 -1.11 14.85
CA GLY A 76 0.54 -1.32 13.51
C GLY A 76 1.80 -2.19 13.57
N ILE A 77 2.42 -2.45 12.43
CA ILE A 77 3.62 -3.32 12.36
C ILE A 77 4.73 -2.84 13.30
N ALA A 78 4.97 -1.53 13.39
CA ALA A 78 5.99 -0.96 14.27
C ALA A 78 5.71 -1.26 15.75
N GLY A 79 4.46 -1.09 16.21
CA GLY A 79 4.08 -1.39 17.59
C GLY A 79 4.11 -2.88 17.93
N LEU A 80 3.65 -3.72 17.01
CA LEU A 80 3.72 -5.17 17.16
C LEU A 80 5.18 -5.67 17.20
N ALA A 81 6.05 -5.11 16.36
CA ALA A 81 7.48 -5.43 16.36
C ALA A 81 8.16 -4.99 17.67
N ALA A 82 7.81 -3.80 18.19
CA ALA A 82 8.29 -3.34 19.50
C ALA A 82 7.84 -4.28 20.63
N ALA A 83 6.57 -4.68 20.66
CA ALA A 83 6.05 -5.64 21.63
C ALA A 83 6.79 -6.98 21.55
N ARG A 84 7.04 -7.50 20.34
CA ARG A 84 7.84 -8.70 20.14
C ARG A 84 9.27 -8.53 20.66
N GLY A 85 9.90 -7.38 20.42
CA GLY A 85 11.22 -7.06 20.94
C GLY A 85 11.28 -7.13 22.46
N PHE A 86 10.31 -6.53 23.16
CA PHE A 86 10.20 -6.62 24.61
C PHE A 86 9.98 -8.06 25.10
N ALA A 87 9.09 -8.80 24.46
CA ALA A 87 8.83 -10.19 24.83
C ALA A 87 10.09 -11.06 24.67
N ARG A 88 10.86 -10.89 23.59
CA ARG A 88 12.16 -11.57 23.40
C ARG A 88 13.19 -11.18 24.44
N ALA A 89 13.11 -9.98 24.99
CA ALA A 89 13.96 -9.51 26.10
C ALA A 89 13.46 -9.96 27.49
N GLY A 90 12.44 -10.82 27.55
CA GLY A 90 11.89 -11.35 28.83
C GLY A 90 10.99 -10.34 29.54
N VAL A 91 10.40 -9.37 28.86
CA VAL A 91 9.44 -8.44 29.47
C VAL A 91 8.03 -8.92 29.13
N ASP A 92 7.36 -9.50 30.11
CA ASP A 92 6.02 -10.11 29.93
C ASP A 92 4.87 -9.11 30.05
N ASP A 93 5.00 -8.07 30.85
CA ASP A 93 3.95 -7.06 31.07
C ASP A 93 4.09 -5.95 30.01
N VAL A 94 3.67 -6.29 28.79
CA VAL A 94 3.56 -5.37 27.63
C VAL A 94 2.10 -5.28 27.23
N GLN A 95 1.52 -4.10 27.28
CA GLN A 95 0.14 -3.82 26.84
C GLN A 95 0.17 -2.96 25.56
N LEU A 96 -0.77 -3.19 24.66
CA LEU A 96 -0.88 -2.42 23.40
C LEU A 96 -2.25 -1.72 23.34
N LEU A 97 -2.26 -0.45 22.98
CA LEU A 97 -3.48 0.31 22.67
C LEU A 97 -3.58 0.53 21.16
N GLU A 98 -4.71 0.17 20.58
CA GLU A 98 -4.98 0.34 19.15
C GLU A 98 -6.31 1.08 18.94
N LEU A 99 -6.29 2.11 18.10
CA LEU A 99 -7.46 2.91 17.75
C LEU A 99 -8.52 2.09 17.00
N GLU A 100 -8.07 1.25 16.09
CA GLU A 100 -8.94 0.46 15.24
C GLU A 100 -9.49 -0.78 15.96
N ASP A 101 -10.38 -1.51 15.31
CA ASP A 101 -10.96 -2.74 15.87
C ASP A 101 -10.05 -3.97 15.71
N ALA A 102 -9.00 -3.84 14.91
CA ALA A 102 -7.98 -4.86 14.69
C ALA A 102 -6.59 -4.24 14.60
N ALA A 103 -5.58 -5.00 15.03
CA ALA A 103 -4.18 -4.65 14.83
C ALA A 103 -3.77 -4.75 13.36
N GLY A 104 -2.64 -4.13 13.00
CA GLY A 104 -2.02 -4.22 11.68
C GLY A 104 -1.78 -2.87 11.00
N GLY A 105 -2.43 -1.79 11.41
CA GLY A 105 -2.26 -0.48 10.78
C GLY A 105 -2.61 -0.54 9.29
N ASN A 106 -1.67 -0.16 8.41
CA ASN A 106 -1.83 -0.23 6.96
C ASN A 106 -1.76 -1.67 6.40
N SER A 107 -1.40 -2.65 7.24
CA SER A 107 -1.37 -4.08 6.90
C SER A 107 -2.61 -4.82 7.37
N ARG A 108 -3.78 -4.16 7.44
CA ARG A 108 -5.06 -4.80 7.76
C ARG A 108 -5.70 -5.38 6.52
N GLY A 109 -6.52 -6.40 6.71
CA GLY A 109 -7.34 -7.04 5.69
C GLY A 109 -8.83 -6.91 5.97
N HIS A 110 -9.61 -7.34 5.00
CA HIS A 110 -11.07 -7.34 5.02
C HIS A 110 -11.60 -8.58 4.29
N THR A 111 -12.91 -8.77 4.36
CA THR A 111 -13.61 -9.79 3.57
C THR A 111 -14.68 -9.10 2.73
N LEU A 112 -14.57 -9.22 1.42
CA LEU A 112 -15.53 -8.70 0.44
C LEU A 112 -16.18 -9.88 -0.28
N ALA A 113 -17.50 -9.99 -0.23
CA ALA A 113 -18.26 -11.10 -0.83
C ALA A 113 -17.73 -12.51 -0.47
N GLY A 114 -17.30 -12.70 0.78
CA GLY A 114 -16.74 -13.97 1.26
C GLY A 114 -15.27 -14.22 0.92
N MET A 115 -14.62 -13.32 0.18
CA MET A 115 -13.23 -13.41 -0.19
C MET A 115 -12.38 -12.46 0.65
N ALA A 116 -11.22 -12.95 1.11
CA ALA A 116 -10.25 -12.10 1.80
C ALA A 116 -9.64 -11.09 0.83
N CYS A 117 -9.42 -9.86 1.31
CA CYS A 117 -8.77 -8.81 0.53
C CYS A 117 -7.95 -7.88 1.44
N PRO A 118 -6.87 -7.26 0.92
CA PRO A 118 -6.08 -6.28 1.67
C PRO A 118 -6.80 -4.94 1.74
N LEU A 119 -6.58 -4.19 2.81
CA LEU A 119 -7.00 -2.78 2.93
C LEU A 119 -5.87 -1.78 2.62
N GLY A 120 -4.66 -2.28 2.43
CA GLY A 120 -3.47 -1.48 2.14
C GLY A 120 -2.33 -2.36 1.67
N ALA A 121 -1.28 -2.48 2.48
CA ALA A 121 -0.09 -3.28 2.14
C ALA A 121 -0.46 -4.74 1.84
N HIS A 122 -0.03 -5.25 0.69
CA HIS A 122 -0.52 -6.53 0.16
C HIS A 122 0.58 -7.50 -0.27
N TYR A 123 1.85 -7.10 -0.20
CA TYR A 123 2.99 -7.98 -0.48
C TYR A 123 4.18 -7.65 0.41
N LEU A 124 5.13 -8.57 0.50
CA LEU A 124 6.41 -8.36 1.16
C LEU A 124 7.53 -8.88 0.25
N PRO A 125 8.45 -8.02 -0.23
CA PRO A 125 9.63 -8.48 -0.93
C PRO A 125 10.50 -9.38 -0.06
N LEU A 126 11.23 -10.32 -0.65
CA LEU A 126 12.20 -11.10 0.09
C LEU A 126 13.21 -10.16 0.78
N PRO A 127 13.41 -10.29 2.10
CA PRO A 127 14.26 -9.36 2.84
C PRO A 127 15.74 -9.53 2.44
N GLY A 128 16.39 -8.41 2.18
CA GLY A 128 17.83 -8.37 2.02
C GLY A 128 18.58 -8.61 3.35
N PRO A 129 19.92 -8.77 3.31
CA PRO A 129 20.74 -9.14 4.47
C PRO A 129 20.69 -8.10 5.61
N ASP A 130 20.37 -6.87 5.31
CA ASP A 130 20.27 -5.78 6.29
C ASP A 130 18.95 -5.79 7.07
N ALA A 131 17.92 -6.46 6.57
CA ALA A 131 16.61 -6.60 7.22
C ALA A 131 16.58 -7.79 8.21
N ARG A 132 17.57 -7.86 9.12
CA ARG A 132 17.83 -9.02 10.00
C ARG A 132 16.63 -9.42 10.84
N GLU A 133 15.99 -8.48 11.51
CA GLU A 133 14.85 -8.76 12.41
C GLU A 133 13.64 -9.30 11.64
N VAL A 134 13.44 -8.83 10.42
CA VAL A 134 12.40 -9.35 9.52
C VAL A 134 12.77 -10.77 9.11
N GLY A 135 14.00 -10.98 8.63
CA GLY A 135 14.50 -12.31 8.26
C GLY A 135 14.39 -13.34 9.40
N GLU A 136 14.85 -12.98 10.61
CA GLU A 136 14.72 -13.83 11.81
C GLU A 136 13.26 -14.22 12.08
N TRP A 137 12.35 -13.26 12.02
CA TRP A 137 10.93 -13.51 12.25
C TRP A 137 10.30 -14.38 11.16
N LEU A 138 10.65 -14.15 9.88
CA LEU A 138 10.18 -15.00 8.78
C LEU A 138 10.67 -16.44 8.89
N HIS A 139 11.90 -16.65 9.41
CA HIS A 139 12.39 -17.97 9.78
C HIS A 139 11.58 -18.60 10.92
N GLU A 140 11.28 -17.86 11.98
CA GLU A 140 10.49 -18.34 13.11
C GLU A 140 9.09 -18.82 12.69
N ILE A 141 8.46 -18.13 11.73
CA ILE A 141 7.12 -18.50 11.24
C ILE A 141 7.15 -19.45 10.03
N GLY A 142 8.34 -19.89 9.62
CA GLY A 142 8.53 -20.90 8.60
C GLY A 142 8.43 -20.45 7.15
N LEU A 143 8.37 -19.12 6.90
CA LEU A 143 8.37 -18.56 5.54
C LEU A 143 9.77 -18.58 4.89
N LEU A 144 10.81 -18.53 5.71
CA LEU A 144 12.20 -18.73 5.28
C LEU A 144 12.77 -19.97 5.95
N LYS A 145 13.60 -20.71 5.24
CA LYS A 145 14.32 -21.89 5.73
C LYS A 145 15.78 -21.82 5.31
N SER A 146 16.64 -22.47 6.08
CA SER A 146 18.05 -22.65 5.71
C SER A 146 18.23 -24.03 5.09
N GLU A 147 18.54 -24.09 3.80
CA GLU A 147 18.78 -25.33 3.05
C GLU A 147 20.16 -25.25 2.38
N LEU A 148 21.02 -26.22 2.66
CA LEU A 148 22.38 -26.28 2.11
C LEU A 148 23.19 -24.97 2.27
N GLY A 149 22.98 -24.25 3.39
CA GLY A 149 23.67 -22.99 3.67
C GLY A 149 23.10 -21.76 2.93
N ARG A 150 21.96 -21.91 2.24
CA ARG A 150 21.24 -20.82 1.58
C ARG A 150 19.91 -20.58 2.30
N THR A 151 19.44 -19.33 2.27
CA THR A 151 18.09 -18.99 2.68
C THR A 151 17.13 -19.24 1.52
N VAL A 152 16.12 -20.08 1.75
CA VAL A 152 15.09 -20.44 0.77
C VAL A 152 13.73 -20.00 1.28
N ALA A 153 12.94 -19.39 0.42
CA ALA A 153 11.58 -19.00 0.72
C ALA A 153 10.61 -20.19 0.55
N ASP A 154 9.53 -20.21 1.31
CA ASP A 154 8.44 -21.18 1.09
C ASP A 154 7.64 -20.75 -0.15
N GLU A 155 7.83 -21.50 -1.24
CA GLU A 155 7.24 -21.24 -2.55
C GLU A 155 5.72 -21.11 -2.53
N ARG A 156 5.04 -21.76 -1.56
CA ARG A 156 3.58 -21.70 -1.42
C ARG A 156 3.06 -20.29 -1.09
N HIS A 157 3.94 -19.41 -0.64
CA HIS A 157 3.65 -18.04 -0.27
C HIS A 157 4.26 -17.01 -1.22
N LEU A 158 4.98 -17.46 -2.24
CA LEU A 158 5.52 -16.59 -3.27
C LEU A 158 4.49 -16.29 -4.36
N CYS A 159 4.52 -15.09 -4.87
CA CYS A 159 3.83 -14.75 -6.10
C CYS A 159 4.47 -15.50 -7.28
N HIS A 160 3.68 -16.26 -8.01
CA HIS A 160 4.15 -16.99 -9.17
C HIS A 160 4.30 -16.09 -10.39
N SER A 161 5.20 -16.49 -11.30
CA SER A 161 5.37 -15.83 -12.60
C SER A 161 4.17 -16.12 -13.53
N PRO A 162 3.71 -15.12 -14.30
CA PRO A 162 4.24 -13.77 -14.38
C PRO A 162 3.76 -12.90 -13.20
N GLN A 163 4.68 -12.12 -12.63
CA GLN A 163 4.37 -11.27 -11.49
C GLN A 163 3.70 -9.97 -11.93
N GLU A 164 4.15 -9.38 -13.03
CA GLU A 164 3.75 -8.06 -13.47
C GLU A 164 3.69 -7.93 -15.00
N ARG A 165 2.80 -7.05 -15.49
CA ARG A 165 2.70 -6.69 -16.90
C ARG A 165 2.25 -5.25 -17.08
N VAL A 166 2.60 -4.65 -18.21
CA VAL A 166 2.23 -3.29 -18.57
C VAL A 166 1.39 -3.25 -19.85
N PHE A 167 0.29 -2.49 -19.84
CA PHE A 167 -0.53 -2.25 -21.01
C PHE A 167 -0.05 -1.00 -21.73
N VAL A 168 0.41 -1.17 -22.97
CA VAL A 168 0.95 -0.09 -23.83
C VAL A 168 0.58 -0.37 -25.28
N ASP A 169 0.24 0.66 -26.04
CA ASP A 169 -0.09 0.58 -27.48
C ASP A 169 -1.13 -0.51 -27.83
N GLY A 170 -2.09 -0.72 -26.94
CA GLY A 170 -3.21 -1.66 -27.17
C GLY A 170 -2.93 -3.12 -26.84
N ALA A 171 -1.77 -3.46 -26.31
CA ALA A 171 -1.37 -4.82 -25.93
C ALA A 171 -0.68 -4.88 -24.56
N TRP A 172 -0.69 -6.05 -23.93
CA TRP A 172 0.08 -6.33 -22.73
C TRP A 172 1.52 -6.71 -23.07
N ALA A 173 2.48 -6.12 -22.40
CA ALA A 173 3.89 -6.50 -22.41
C ALA A 173 4.30 -7.02 -21.03
N GLU A 174 5.24 -7.96 -20.98
CA GLU A 174 5.79 -8.51 -19.75
C GLU A 174 6.64 -7.47 -19.02
N GLY A 175 6.54 -7.45 -17.68
CA GLY A 175 7.20 -6.47 -16.82
C GLY A 175 6.51 -5.11 -16.81
N LEU A 176 7.04 -4.14 -16.06
CA LEU A 176 6.50 -2.80 -15.93
C LEU A 176 7.15 -1.77 -16.86
N LEU A 177 8.30 -2.10 -17.46
CA LEU A 177 8.99 -1.22 -18.39
C LEU A 177 8.41 -1.39 -19.81
N PRO A 178 7.85 -0.33 -20.43
CA PRO A 178 7.36 -0.42 -21.79
C PRO A 178 8.42 -0.96 -22.75
N PRO A 179 8.06 -1.88 -23.66
CA PRO A 179 9.00 -2.46 -24.60
C PRO A 179 9.52 -1.39 -25.58
N VAL A 180 10.80 -1.45 -25.88
CA VAL A 180 11.47 -0.55 -26.83
C VAL A 180 12.39 -1.35 -27.74
N ASP A 181 12.66 -0.81 -28.95
CA ASP A 181 13.68 -1.38 -29.82
C ASP A 181 15.05 -1.31 -29.11
N PRO A 182 15.79 -2.43 -28.96
CA PRO A 182 17.11 -2.45 -28.31
C PRO A 182 18.15 -1.52 -28.95
N ALA A 183 18.00 -1.17 -30.23
CA ALA A 183 18.87 -0.22 -30.92
C ALA A 183 18.42 1.25 -30.79
N SER A 184 17.27 1.51 -30.17
CA SER A 184 16.70 2.84 -30.04
C SER A 184 17.45 3.72 -29.05
N GLU A 185 17.20 5.05 -29.18
CA GLU A 185 17.66 6.04 -28.18
C GLU A 185 17.04 5.76 -26.81
N SER A 186 15.79 5.31 -26.75
CA SER A 186 15.12 4.90 -25.51
C SER A 186 15.89 3.80 -24.80
N ALA A 187 16.24 2.72 -25.50
CA ALA A 187 17.03 1.64 -24.93
C ALA A 187 18.43 2.11 -24.47
N ARG A 188 19.05 3.07 -25.19
CA ARG A 188 20.33 3.66 -24.80
C ARG A 188 20.19 4.42 -23.46
N GLN A 189 19.15 5.22 -23.30
CA GLN A 189 18.90 5.95 -22.05
C GLN A 189 18.55 5.01 -20.89
N MET A 190 17.79 3.94 -21.12
CA MET A 190 17.51 2.91 -20.13
C MET A 190 18.79 2.22 -19.64
N ARG A 191 19.70 1.84 -20.56
CA ARG A 191 21.04 1.31 -20.17
C ARG A 191 21.89 2.32 -19.41
N ALA A 192 21.81 3.60 -19.77
CA ALA A 192 22.53 4.65 -19.05
C ALA A 192 21.99 4.82 -17.61
N PHE A 193 20.68 4.68 -17.43
CA PHE A 193 20.07 4.69 -16.09
C PHE A 193 20.44 3.42 -15.30
N SER A 194 20.37 2.23 -15.92
CA SER A 194 20.80 0.96 -15.31
C SER A 194 22.25 1.07 -14.79
N LYS A 195 23.15 1.57 -15.62
CA LYS A 195 24.53 1.80 -15.23
C LYS A 195 24.65 2.75 -14.02
N ALA A 196 23.92 3.87 -14.03
CA ALA A 196 23.94 4.83 -12.94
C ALA A 196 23.42 4.23 -11.62
N VAL A 197 22.39 3.40 -11.65
CA VAL A 197 21.90 2.64 -10.48
C VAL A 197 22.98 1.67 -9.99
N GLY A 198 23.59 0.90 -10.89
CA GLY A 198 24.66 -0.05 -10.55
C GLY A 198 25.89 0.60 -9.91
N GLU A 199 26.26 1.79 -10.34
CA GLU A 199 27.36 2.56 -9.73
C GLU A 199 27.08 2.88 -8.26
N TRP A 200 25.83 3.16 -7.91
CA TRP A 200 25.41 3.41 -6.53
C TRP A 200 25.27 2.15 -5.70
N GLN A 201 24.79 1.04 -6.28
CA GLN A 201 24.71 -0.25 -5.58
C GLN A 201 26.09 -0.78 -5.16
N HIS A 202 27.11 -0.58 -5.99
CA HIS A 202 28.46 -1.08 -5.80
C HIS A 202 29.43 -0.04 -5.25
N SER A 203 28.92 0.94 -4.52
CA SER A 203 29.73 2.02 -3.92
C SER A 203 30.93 1.46 -3.13
N LYS A 204 32.11 2.04 -3.36
CA LYS A 204 33.41 1.57 -2.89
C LYS A 204 33.62 1.58 -1.37
N SER A 205 32.67 2.05 -0.59
CA SER A 205 32.82 2.21 0.87
C SER A 205 32.50 0.97 1.71
N GLY A 206 32.08 -0.15 1.08
CA GLY A 206 31.74 -1.38 1.80
C GLY A 206 30.47 -1.29 2.66
N THR A 207 29.90 -0.10 2.84
CA THR A 207 28.60 0.15 3.44
C THR A 207 27.62 0.50 2.33
N SER A 208 26.48 -0.16 2.30
CA SER A 208 25.45 0.12 1.30
C SER A 208 24.99 1.59 1.42
N ALA A 209 25.18 2.35 0.33
CA ALA A 209 24.63 3.69 0.22
C ALA A 209 23.10 3.70 0.11
N PHE A 210 22.54 2.53 -0.23
CA PHE A 210 21.12 2.28 -0.41
C PHE A 210 20.77 0.93 0.19
N GLY A 211 20.25 0.91 1.41
CA GLY A 211 19.89 -0.31 2.11
C GLY A 211 18.42 -0.30 2.57
N LEU A 212 17.87 -1.48 2.77
CA LEU A 212 16.59 -1.70 3.45
C LEU A 212 16.85 -2.48 4.75
N PRO A 213 16.48 -1.92 5.91
CA PRO A 213 15.77 -0.65 6.14
C PRO A 213 16.66 0.59 6.00
N ALA A 214 16.11 1.69 5.49
CA ALA A 214 16.83 2.92 5.16
C ALA A 214 17.60 3.55 6.34
N HIS A 215 17.18 3.36 7.59
CA HIS A 215 17.86 3.89 8.77
C HIS A 215 19.26 3.26 9.02
N ARG A 216 19.62 2.19 8.32
CA ARG A 216 20.94 1.54 8.37
C ARG A 216 21.91 2.06 7.32
N VAL A 217 21.45 2.95 6.44
CA VAL A 217 22.30 3.59 5.44
C VAL A 217 23.32 4.50 6.14
N ALA A 218 24.60 4.36 5.77
CA ALA A 218 25.64 5.26 6.21
C ALA A 218 25.54 6.58 5.43
N TRP A 219 24.85 7.57 6.03
CA TRP A 219 24.63 8.87 5.41
C TRP A 219 25.93 9.66 5.25
N ASN A 220 26.14 10.26 4.09
CA ASN A 220 27.33 11.06 3.75
C ASN A 220 26.97 12.27 2.88
N ALA A 221 27.97 13.09 2.52
CA ALA A 221 27.76 14.30 1.74
C ALA A 221 27.20 14.04 0.35
N ASP A 222 27.62 12.97 -0.35
CA ASP A 222 27.14 12.63 -1.68
C ASP A 222 25.64 12.28 -1.65
N LEU A 223 25.20 11.56 -0.61
CA LEU A 223 23.79 11.24 -0.40
C LEU A 223 22.98 12.48 -0.05
N GLN A 224 23.57 13.42 0.70
CA GLN A 224 22.95 14.70 1.01
C GLN A 224 22.73 15.53 -0.26
N ASP A 225 23.68 15.56 -1.17
CA ASP A 225 23.55 16.26 -2.46
C ASP A 225 22.43 15.66 -3.32
N LEU A 226 22.32 14.32 -3.35
CA LEU A 226 21.19 13.66 -4.00
C LEU A 226 19.84 13.99 -3.34
N ASN A 227 19.82 14.13 -2.02
CA ASN A 227 18.59 14.41 -1.28
C ASN A 227 18.11 15.87 -1.41
N THR A 228 18.98 16.81 -1.80
CA THR A 228 18.64 18.24 -1.96
C THR A 228 18.04 18.58 -3.33
N GLN A 229 18.07 17.67 -4.28
CA GLN A 229 17.52 17.86 -5.62
C GLN A 229 16.39 16.88 -5.91
N THR A 230 15.44 17.25 -6.77
CA THR A 230 14.37 16.32 -7.19
C THR A 230 14.91 15.27 -8.16
N PHE A 231 14.26 14.11 -8.19
CA PHE A 231 14.64 13.05 -9.10
C PHE A 231 14.48 13.47 -10.58
N ALA A 232 13.44 14.22 -10.90
CA ALA A 232 13.27 14.77 -12.24
C ALA A 232 14.40 15.70 -12.65
N TYR A 233 14.88 16.56 -11.74
CA TYR A 233 16.04 17.43 -12.01
C TYR A 233 17.32 16.62 -12.23
N TRP A 234 17.58 15.63 -11.38
CA TRP A 234 18.72 14.72 -11.50
C TRP A 234 18.75 13.98 -12.84
N LEU A 235 17.59 13.49 -13.30
CA LEU A 235 17.44 12.84 -14.60
C LEU A 235 17.70 13.81 -15.75
N ASN A 236 17.17 15.05 -15.67
CA ASN A 236 17.39 16.09 -16.69
C ASN A 236 18.85 16.43 -16.87
N THR A 237 19.60 16.60 -15.78
CA THR A 237 21.04 16.94 -15.82
C THR A 237 21.89 15.85 -16.47
N ARG A 238 21.37 14.63 -16.61
CA ARG A 238 22.01 13.48 -17.25
C ARG A 238 21.49 13.18 -18.65
N GLY A 239 20.60 14.02 -19.18
CA GLY A 239 20.00 13.80 -20.49
C GLY A 239 19.09 12.57 -20.56
N LEU A 240 18.59 12.09 -19.42
CA LEU A 240 17.67 10.98 -19.33
C LEU A 240 16.24 11.51 -19.46
N ASN A 241 15.79 11.73 -20.70
CA ASN A 241 14.54 12.41 -21.04
C ASN A 241 13.60 11.59 -21.92
N ASP A 242 13.92 10.33 -22.17
CA ASP A 242 13.04 9.41 -22.90
C ASP A 242 11.68 9.27 -22.21
N ALA A 243 10.61 9.31 -22.99
CA ALA A 243 9.25 9.35 -22.45
C ALA A 243 8.85 8.06 -21.71
N HIS A 244 9.24 6.88 -22.21
CA HIS A 244 8.92 5.60 -21.58
C HIS A 244 9.71 5.41 -20.27
N LEU A 245 11.00 5.74 -20.30
CA LEU A 245 11.84 5.72 -19.09
C LEU A 245 11.28 6.68 -18.03
N ARG A 246 10.96 7.91 -18.40
CA ARG A 246 10.42 8.92 -17.48
C ARG A 246 9.08 8.52 -16.89
N TRP A 247 8.21 7.95 -17.71
CA TRP A 247 6.93 7.43 -17.22
C TRP A 247 7.13 6.35 -16.16
N TYR A 248 7.99 5.38 -16.43
CA TYR A 248 8.25 4.28 -15.50
C TYR A 248 8.88 4.76 -14.19
N LEU A 249 9.87 5.67 -14.26
CA LEU A 249 10.53 6.23 -13.09
C LEU A 249 9.58 7.10 -12.24
N ASP A 250 8.67 7.83 -12.90
CA ASP A 250 7.61 8.58 -12.21
C ASP A 250 6.58 7.65 -11.58
N TYR A 251 6.18 6.59 -12.29
CA TYR A 251 5.32 5.54 -11.76
C TYR A 251 5.91 4.93 -10.48
N ALA A 252 7.17 4.52 -10.50
CA ALA A 252 7.86 3.94 -9.35
C ALA A 252 7.90 4.90 -8.14
N CYS A 253 8.08 6.21 -8.38
CA CYS A 253 8.01 7.22 -7.32
C CYS A 253 6.60 7.36 -6.75
N ARG A 254 5.55 7.36 -7.58
CA ARG A 254 4.17 7.45 -7.13
C ARG A 254 3.73 6.20 -6.37
N ASP A 255 4.19 5.04 -6.81
CA ASP A 255 3.92 3.76 -6.17
C ASP A 255 4.56 3.67 -4.77
N ASP A 256 5.84 3.97 -4.64
CA ASP A 256 6.57 3.79 -3.38
C ASP A 256 6.40 4.96 -2.40
N TYR A 257 6.28 6.19 -2.91
CA TYR A 257 6.29 7.41 -2.09
C TYR A 257 4.97 8.21 -2.13
N GLY A 258 4.04 7.85 -2.99
CA GLY A 258 2.80 8.61 -3.20
C GLY A 258 3.04 10.02 -3.76
N ALA A 259 4.17 10.23 -4.42
CA ALA A 259 4.58 11.53 -4.98
C ALA A 259 5.34 11.32 -6.29
N ALA A 260 5.21 12.26 -7.23
CA ALA A 260 5.84 12.19 -8.55
C ALA A 260 7.35 12.50 -8.49
N ALA A 261 8.08 12.15 -9.55
CA ALA A 261 9.52 12.33 -9.65
C ALA A 261 9.99 13.80 -9.56
N ASP A 262 9.13 14.76 -9.82
CA ASP A 262 9.40 16.19 -9.66
C ASP A 262 9.34 16.67 -8.20
N THR A 263 8.79 15.85 -7.32
CA THR A 263 8.67 16.12 -5.87
C THR A 263 9.62 15.24 -5.05
N VAL A 264 9.75 13.97 -5.43
CA VAL A 264 10.62 12.99 -4.75
C VAL A 264 12.08 13.37 -4.94
N SER A 265 12.92 13.24 -3.88
CA SER A 265 14.35 13.49 -3.98
C SER A 265 15.06 12.48 -4.90
N ALA A 266 16.18 12.89 -5.48
CA ALA A 266 16.99 12.01 -6.31
C ALA A 266 17.52 10.80 -5.51
N TRP A 267 17.82 10.98 -4.22
CA TRP A 267 18.18 9.87 -3.35
C TRP A 267 17.05 8.84 -3.25
N ALA A 268 15.82 9.28 -3.00
CA ALA A 268 14.68 8.36 -2.87
C ALA A 268 14.36 7.66 -4.21
N GLY A 269 14.37 8.39 -5.33
CA GLY A 269 14.13 7.80 -6.65
C GLY A 269 15.19 6.76 -7.03
N LEU A 270 16.45 6.96 -6.68
CA LEU A 270 17.51 5.96 -6.86
C LEU A 270 17.40 4.83 -5.85
N HIS A 271 17.00 5.12 -4.60
CA HIS A 271 16.84 4.13 -3.54
C HIS A 271 15.82 3.05 -3.92
N TYR A 272 14.75 3.41 -4.63
CA TYR A 272 13.76 2.44 -5.12
C TYR A 272 14.43 1.27 -5.84
N PHE A 273 15.37 1.55 -6.71
CA PHE A 273 16.09 0.55 -7.52
C PHE A 273 17.32 0.00 -6.80
N ALA A 274 18.18 0.88 -6.30
CA ALA A 274 19.49 0.49 -5.78
C ALA A 274 19.42 -0.31 -4.47
N SER A 275 18.37 -0.18 -3.68
CA SER A 275 18.16 -0.96 -2.45
C SER A 275 17.52 -2.34 -2.69
N ARG A 276 17.07 -2.60 -3.91
CA ARG A 276 16.42 -3.84 -4.34
C ARG A 276 17.28 -4.58 -5.38
N HIS A 277 16.71 -4.92 -6.52
CA HIS A 277 17.38 -5.72 -7.58
C HIS A 277 18.14 -4.87 -8.61
N GLY A 278 18.11 -3.55 -8.47
CA GLY A 278 18.62 -2.65 -9.49
C GLY A 278 17.56 -2.25 -10.51
N PHE A 279 18.02 -1.75 -11.64
CA PHE A 279 17.20 -1.46 -12.81
C PHE A 279 17.78 -2.22 -14.00
N HIS A 280 16.97 -3.00 -14.67
CA HIS A 280 17.38 -3.78 -15.82
C HIS A 280 16.81 -3.17 -17.10
N ALA A 281 17.68 -2.72 -17.99
CA ALA A 281 17.27 -2.24 -19.30
C ALA A 281 16.87 -3.41 -20.21
N PRO A 282 16.00 -3.18 -21.22
CA PRO A 282 15.62 -4.23 -22.16
C PRO A 282 16.83 -4.89 -22.82
N GLY A 283 16.90 -6.24 -22.74
CA GLY A 283 18.00 -7.04 -23.21
C GLY A 283 19.16 -7.27 -22.21
N GLU A 284 19.12 -6.63 -21.04
CA GLU A 284 20.00 -7.00 -19.93
C GLU A 284 19.41 -8.20 -19.19
N ALA A 285 20.20 -9.24 -19.03
CA ALA A 285 19.77 -10.41 -18.28
C ALA A 285 20.01 -10.15 -16.78
N ALA A 286 18.99 -10.31 -15.97
CA ALA A 286 19.17 -10.47 -14.53
C ALA A 286 19.98 -11.75 -14.26
N GLY A 287 20.98 -11.67 -13.38
CA GLY A 287 21.75 -12.83 -12.96
C GLY A 287 20.86 -13.87 -12.26
N GLU A 288 21.23 -15.17 -12.31
CA GLU A 288 20.43 -16.21 -11.65
C GLU A 288 20.17 -15.91 -10.17
N GLY A 289 21.16 -15.40 -9.44
CA GLY A 289 21.00 -15.02 -8.03
C GLY A 289 20.18 -13.72 -7.80
N GLU A 290 19.96 -12.91 -8.82
CA GLU A 290 19.10 -11.73 -8.77
C GLU A 290 17.63 -12.14 -8.93
N ARG A 291 17.32 -13.02 -9.87
CA ARG A 291 15.96 -13.56 -10.05
C ARG A 291 15.44 -14.30 -8.81
N GLU A 292 16.31 -15.02 -8.09
CA GLU A 292 15.95 -15.65 -6.82
C GLU A 292 15.58 -14.62 -5.73
N ARG A 293 16.11 -13.39 -5.81
CA ARG A 293 15.81 -12.30 -4.86
C ARG A 293 14.61 -11.45 -5.25
N GLU A 294 14.12 -11.56 -6.47
CA GLU A 294 12.95 -10.83 -6.98
C GLU A 294 11.62 -11.40 -6.47
N GLY A 295 11.65 -12.49 -5.72
CA GLY A 295 10.45 -13.08 -5.14
C GLY A 295 9.74 -12.14 -4.18
N VAL A 296 8.42 -12.12 -4.24
CA VAL A 296 7.56 -11.41 -3.30
C VAL A 296 6.60 -12.38 -2.63
N PHE A 297 6.46 -12.25 -1.32
CA PHE A 297 5.41 -12.96 -0.59
C PHE A 297 4.07 -12.25 -0.79
N THR A 298 3.03 -13.02 -1.05
CA THR A 298 1.66 -12.53 -1.20
C THR A 298 0.65 -13.44 -0.53
N TRP A 299 -0.49 -12.87 -0.09
CA TRP A 299 -1.61 -13.59 0.51
C TRP A 299 -2.93 -12.94 0.07
N PRO A 300 -4.04 -13.69 0.02
CA PRO A 300 -5.35 -13.14 -0.32
C PRO A 300 -5.73 -11.94 0.56
N GLU A 301 -5.47 -12.01 1.88
CA GLU A 301 -5.68 -10.91 2.83
C GLU A 301 -4.56 -9.86 2.84
N GLY A 302 -3.60 -9.97 1.93
CA GLY A 302 -2.40 -9.14 1.90
C GLY A 302 -1.54 -9.31 3.16
N ASN A 303 -0.83 -8.27 3.54
CA ASN A 303 0.04 -8.29 4.72
C ASN A 303 -0.71 -8.43 6.06
N ALA A 304 -2.05 -8.48 6.04
CA ALA A 304 -2.83 -8.85 7.24
C ALA A 304 -2.49 -10.27 7.71
N TRP A 305 -2.12 -11.17 6.80
CA TRP A 305 -1.62 -12.50 7.13
C TRP A 305 -0.40 -12.45 8.08
N LEU A 306 0.54 -11.57 7.79
CA LEU A 306 1.71 -11.32 8.65
C LEU A 306 1.32 -10.60 9.94
N ALA A 307 0.53 -9.52 9.84
CA ALA A 307 0.12 -8.72 11.00
C ALA A 307 -0.62 -9.55 12.05
N GLN A 308 -1.50 -10.46 11.63
CA GLN A 308 -2.24 -11.37 12.52
C GLN A 308 -1.29 -12.31 13.28
N ARG A 309 -0.27 -12.87 12.60
CA ARG A 309 0.73 -13.74 13.23
C ARG A 309 1.60 -12.99 14.22
N LEU A 310 1.98 -11.77 13.89
CA LEU A 310 2.76 -10.92 14.77
C LEU A 310 1.95 -10.47 16.00
N ALA A 311 0.64 -10.28 15.85
CA ALA A 311 -0.26 -9.89 16.92
C ALA A 311 -0.70 -11.08 17.82
N ALA A 312 -0.72 -12.30 17.30
CA ALA A 312 -1.28 -13.47 17.96
C ALA A 312 -0.73 -13.71 19.40
N PRO A 313 0.58 -13.55 19.71
CA PRO A 313 1.09 -13.69 21.07
C PRO A 313 0.59 -12.64 22.07
N PHE A 314 0.01 -11.54 21.55
CA PHE A 314 -0.42 -10.40 22.35
C PHE A 314 -1.94 -10.25 22.45
N LYS A 315 -2.74 -11.20 21.96
CA LYS A 315 -4.21 -11.10 21.87
C LYS A 315 -4.88 -10.67 23.17
N ASP A 316 -4.39 -11.16 24.33
CA ASP A 316 -4.95 -10.88 25.66
C ASP A 316 -4.44 -9.55 26.24
N ARG A 317 -3.47 -8.91 25.58
CA ARG A 317 -2.80 -7.67 25.98
C ARG A 317 -3.01 -6.55 24.94
N LEU A 318 -3.80 -6.82 23.92
CA LEU A 318 -4.15 -5.90 22.84
C LEU A 318 -5.54 -5.30 23.09
N HIS A 319 -5.58 -4.01 23.36
CA HIS A 319 -6.79 -3.23 23.62
C HIS A 319 -7.16 -2.45 22.36
N THR A 320 -8.09 -3.00 21.59
CA THR A 320 -8.61 -2.36 20.35
C THR A 320 -9.78 -1.42 20.64
N GLY A 321 -9.98 -0.44 19.77
CA GLY A 321 -10.96 0.63 19.98
C GLY A 321 -10.51 1.64 21.05
N CYS A 322 -9.20 1.80 21.24
CA CYS A 322 -8.63 2.69 22.25
C CYS A 322 -7.90 3.86 21.60
N THR A 323 -8.52 5.03 21.63
CA THR A 323 -7.93 6.27 21.11
C THR A 323 -7.06 6.94 22.18
N VAL A 324 -5.76 7.04 21.92
CA VAL A 324 -4.84 7.78 22.81
C VAL A 324 -5.14 9.28 22.70
N LEU A 325 -5.45 9.91 23.82
CA LEU A 325 -5.80 11.34 23.89
C LEU A 325 -4.66 12.20 24.40
N ARG A 326 -3.85 11.67 25.34
CA ARG A 326 -2.78 12.43 25.99
C ARG A 326 -1.71 11.49 26.54
N VAL A 327 -0.46 11.91 26.41
CA VAL A 327 0.71 11.26 27.01
C VAL A 327 1.46 12.29 27.86
N LYS A 328 1.58 12.03 29.17
CA LYS A 328 2.26 12.90 30.12
C LYS A 328 3.41 12.15 30.78
N GLU A 329 4.62 12.60 30.53
CA GLU A 329 5.79 12.12 31.23
C GLU A 329 5.87 12.75 32.64
N ASN A 330 6.13 11.93 33.65
CA ASN A 330 6.40 12.33 35.00
C ASN A 330 7.78 11.80 35.41
N ARG A 331 8.28 12.25 36.55
CA ARG A 331 9.63 11.89 37.02
C ARG A 331 9.92 10.37 37.08
N HIS A 332 8.93 9.53 37.35
CA HIS A 332 9.10 8.09 37.57
C HIS A 332 8.20 7.18 36.76
N ASN A 333 7.30 7.76 35.96
CA ASN A 333 6.36 7.02 35.13
C ASN A 333 5.81 7.90 34.03
N VAL A 334 5.12 7.28 33.08
CA VAL A 334 4.36 7.96 32.04
C VAL A 334 2.87 7.66 32.26
N GLN A 335 2.05 8.71 32.22
CA GLN A 335 0.60 8.60 32.24
C GLN A 335 0.03 8.76 30.83
N VAL A 336 -0.84 7.85 30.43
CA VAL A 336 -1.53 7.87 29.13
C VAL A 336 -3.02 7.86 29.37
N LEU A 337 -3.69 8.94 28.94
CA LEU A 337 -5.14 9.00 28.90
C LEU A 337 -5.61 8.46 27.53
N ALA A 338 -6.46 7.46 27.57
CA ALA A 338 -7.06 6.88 26.36
C ALA A 338 -8.58 6.79 26.50
N TRP A 339 -9.28 6.94 25.36
CA TRP A 339 -10.72 6.69 25.28
C TRP A 339 -10.95 5.27 24.79
N ASN A 340 -11.69 4.49 25.55
CA ASN A 340 -12.09 3.13 25.16
C ASN A 340 -13.50 3.18 24.57
N GLU A 341 -13.61 2.94 23.26
CA GLU A 341 -14.89 2.99 22.54
C GLU A 341 -15.86 1.88 22.98
N LYS A 342 -15.34 0.69 23.29
CA LYS A 342 -16.15 -0.47 23.68
C LYS A 342 -16.79 -0.26 25.05
N ALA A 343 -16.07 0.38 25.95
CA ALA A 343 -16.53 0.67 27.31
C ALA A 343 -17.15 2.08 27.42
N ALA A 344 -17.09 2.89 26.37
CA ALA A 344 -17.54 4.29 26.31
C ALA A 344 -17.02 5.15 27.49
N GLN A 345 -15.74 4.99 27.85
CA GLN A 345 -15.13 5.66 28.99
C GLN A 345 -13.65 5.99 28.76
N ALA A 346 -13.17 6.97 29.52
CA ALA A 346 -11.74 7.26 29.57
C ALA A 346 -11.00 6.38 30.56
N GLU A 347 -9.82 5.90 30.19
CA GLU A 347 -8.93 5.09 31.00
C GLU A 347 -7.60 5.82 31.17
N MET A 348 -7.09 5.86 32.41
CA MET A 348 -5.76 6.35 32.73
C MET A 348 -4.81 5.17 32.90
N TRP A 349 -3.87 5.06 32.02
CA TRP A 349 -2.78 4.09 32.08
C TRP A 349 -1.54 4.72 32.72
N THR A 350 -0.91 4.00 33.65
CA THR A 350 0.39 4.37 34.21
C THR A 350 1.41 3.30 33.87
N ALA A 351 2.45 3.66 33.14
CA ALA A 351 3.49 2.74 32.69
C ALA A 351 4.90 3.23 33.08
N GLN A 352 5.85 2.29 33.22
CA GLN A 352 7.26 2.62 33.40
C GLN A 352 7.88 3.10 32.07
N THR A 353 7.49 2.47 30.98
CA THR A 353 7.95 2.79 29.61
C THR A 353 6.76 2.89 28.68
N VAL A 354 6.77 3.90 27.82
CA VAL A 354 5.78 4.07 26.73
C VAL A 354 6.51 4.10 25.40
N VAL A 355 6.01 3.34 24.43
CA VAL A 355 6.47 3.34 23.04
C VAL A 355 5.44 4.02 22.18
N LEU A 356 5.84 5.09 21.50
CA LEU A 356 5.00 5.82 20.54
C LEU A 356 5.13 5.19 19.15
N ALA A 357 4.27 4.23 18.83
CA ALA A 357 4.17 3.60 17.52
C ALA A 357 3.03 4.20 16.70
N LEU A 358 2.88 5.51 16.79
CA LEU A 358 1.86 6.34 16.14
C LEU A 358 2.47 7.11 14.97
N PRO A 359 1.67 7.58 14.01
CA PRO A 359 2.13 8.59 13.06
C PRO A 359 2.73 9.78 13.81
N LEU A 360 3.88 10.31 13.33
CA LEU A 360 4.63 11.32 14.11
C LEU A 360 3.83 12.59 14.38
N PHE A 361 2.95 13.00 13.45
CA PHE A 361 2.05 14.16 13.69
C PHE A 361 1.03 13.90 14.79
N ILE A 362 0.61 12.65 15.01
CA ILE A 362 -0.24 12.26 16.14
C ILE A 362 0.59 12.21 17.42
N ALA A 363 1.77 11.58 17.38
CA ALA A 363 2.68 11.50 18.52
C ALA A 363 3.04 12.90 19.06
N ALA A 364 3.41 13.83 18.16
CA ALA A 364 3.71 15.21 18.53
C ALA A 364 2.50 15.96 19.12
N ARG A 365 1.27 15.56 18.78
CA ARG A 365 0.04 16.17 19.28
C ARG A 365 -0.39 15.64 20.65
N VAL A 366 -0.24 14.33 20.90
CA VAL A 366 -0.74 13.70 22.12
C VAL A 366 0.25 13.80 23.29
N VAL A 367 1.54 14.03 23.03
CA VAL A 367 2.54 14.21 24.07
C VAL A 367 2.46 15.64 24.60
N ASP A 368 2.32 15.80 25.93
CA ASP A 368 2.18 17.12 26.56
C ASP A 368 3.35 18.07 26.29
N THR A 369 4.57 17.53 26.34
CA THR A 369 5.80 18.27 26.07
C THR A 369 6.66 17.46 25.12
N PRO A 370 6.32 17.47 23.80
CA PRO A 370 7.06 16.66 22.85
C PRO A 370 8.49 17.19 22.69
N PRO A 371 9.50 16.29 22.68
CA PRO A 371 10.90 16.66 22.42
C PRO A 371 11.05 17.42 21.10
N LEU A 372 12.06 18.29 21.04
CA LEU A 372 12.31 19.11 19.84
C LEU A 372 12.43 18.22 18.58
N ALA A 373 13.21 17.14 18.65
CA ALA A 373 13.40 16.20 17.54
C ALA A 373 12.07 15.60 17.03
N LEU A 374 11.13 15.28 17.92
CA LEU A 374 9.80 14.78 17.52
C LEU A 374 8.98 15.86 16.80
N ARG A 375 9.02 17.11 17.29
CA ARG A 375 8.32 18.23 16.66
C ARG A 375 8.87 18.54 15.27
N GLU A 376 10.21 18.57 15.14
CA GLU A 376 10.88 18.81 13.87
C GLU A 376 10.62 17.70 12.87
N ALA A 377 10.74 16.44 13.27
CA ALA A 377 10.43 15.30 12.40
C ALA A 377 8.95 15.31 11.96
N ALA A 378 8.01 15.60 12.88
CA ALA A 378 6.60 15.68 12.56
C ALA A 378 6.27 16.83 11.58
N ALA A 379 7.02 17.94 11.62
CA ALA A 379 6.84 19.07 10.72
C ALA A 379 7.45 18.84 9.33
N LEU A 380 8.51 18.03 9.23
CA LEU A 380 9.20 17.75 7.98
C LEU A 380 8.56 16.61 7.16
N LEU A 381 7.88 15.67 7.83
CA LEU A 381 7.27 14.54 7.15
C LEU A 381 5.94 14.92 6.48
N ASN A 382 5.85 14.60 5.18
CA ASN A 382 4.62 14.69 4.42
C ASN A 382 3.98 13.30 4.31
N TYR A 383 2.65 13.27 4.33
CA TYR A 383 1.84 12.05 4.21
C TYR A 383 1.04 12.12 2.92
N ALA A 384 1.26 11.18 2.02
CA ALA A 384 0.47 11.06 0.81
C ALA A 384 -0.86 10.34 1.11
N PRO A 385 -1.98 10.80 0.52
CA PRO A 385 -3.23 10.04 0.55
C PRO A 385 -3.08 8.78 -0.29
N TRP A 386 -3.61 7.66 0.21
CA TRP A 386 -3.61 6.39 -0.48
C TRP A 386 -5.00 5.80 -0.48
N LEU A 387 -5.55 5.53 -1.66
CA LEU A 387 -6.86 4.90 -1.84
C LEU A 387 -6.67 3.52 -2.44
N VAL A 388 -7.14 2.50 -1.74
CA VAL A 388 -7.24 1.12 -2.24
C VAL A 388 -8.71 0.81 -2.48
N ALA A 389 -9.06 0.39 -3.69
CA ALA A 389 -10.39 -0.07 -4.04
C ALA A 389 -10.36 -1.59 -4.27
N ASN A 390 -11.10 -2.34 -3.46
CA ASN A 390 -11.33 -3.75 -3.69
C ASN A 390 -12.63 -3.91 -4.48
N LEU A 391 -12.58 -4.60 -5.61
CA LEU A 391 -13.70 -4.80 -6.52
C LEU A 391 -14.01 -6.30 -6.60
N HIS A 392 -15.27 -6.64 -6.32
CA HIS A 392 -15.81 -7.96 -6.63
C HIS A 392 -16.45 -7.94 -8.00
N LEU A 393 -15.94 -8.73 -8.93
CA LEU A 393 -16.42 -8.80 -10.30
C LEU A 393 -17.40 -9.97 -10.45
N ARG A 394 -18.48 -9.78 -11.21
CA ARG A 394 -19.45 -10.84 -11.54
C ARG A 394 -18.89 -11.85 -12.52
N GLU A 395 -17.97 -11.39 -13.38
CA GLU A 395 -17.34 -12.19 -14.43
C GLU A 395 -15.83 -11.87 -14.44
N PRO A 396 -14.97 -12.82 -14.83
CA PRO A 396 -13.56 -12.56 -15.02
C PRO A 396 -13.32 -11.43 -16.02
N LEU A 397 -12.22 -10.69 -15.84
CA LEU A 397 -11.80 -9.70 -16.82
C LEU A 397 -11.54 -10.37 -18.17
N LEU A 398 -12.06 -9.75 -19.24
CA LEU A 398 -11.71 -10.16 -20.59
C LEU A 398 -10.26 -9.80 -20.87
N ASP A 399 -9.47 -10.81 -21.21
CA ASP A 399 -8.07 -10.59 -21.50
C ASP A 399 -7.86 -9.86 -22.84
N ARG A 400 -6.76 -9.13 -22.96
CA ARG A 400 -6.34 -8.42 -24.16
C ARG A 400 -5.10 -9.11 -24.73
N PRO A 401 -4.79 -8.91 -26.04
CA PRO A 401 -3.59 -9.49 -26.63
C PRO A 401 -2.30 -9.12 -25.90
N GLY A 402 -1.30 -9.98 -25.94
CA GLY A 402 0.04 -9.76 -25.40
C GLY A 402 0.40 -10.72 -24.28
N ALA A 403 1.11 -10.23 -23.28
CA ALA A 403 1.55 -11.01 -22.13
C ALA A 403 0.37 -11.63 -21.36
N PRO A 404 0.52 -12.84 -20.81
CA PRO A 404 -0.55 -13.53 -20.09
C PRO A 404 -0.96 -12.74 -18.82
N PRO A 405 -2.14 -13.07 -18.23
CA PRO A 405 -2.56 -12.50 -16.96
C PRO A 405 -1.45 -12.56 -15.91
N SER A 406 -1.27 -11.45 -15.19
CA SER A 406 -0.25 -11.29 -14.17
C SER A 406 -0.86 -10.82 -12.86
N TRP A 407 -0.12 -10.97 -11.78
CA TRP A 407 -0.54 -10.49 -10.47
C TRP A 407 -0.68 -8.96 -10.47
N ASP A 408 0.35 -8.22 -10.89
CA ASP A 408 0.30 -6.77 -11.01
C ASP A 408 0.11 -6.34 -12.47
N ASN A 409 -0.78 -5.38 -12.70
CA ASN A 409 -1.23 -4.96 -14.02
C ASN A 409 -1.28 -3.44 -14.09
N VAL A 410 -0.37 -2.83 -14.83
CA VAL A 410 -0.21 -1.39 -14.92
C VAL A 410 -0.57 -0.90 -16.32
N ILE A 411 -1.09 0.31 -16.43
CA ILE A 411 -1.55 0.90 -17.71
C ILE A 411 -0.77 2.20 -17.95
N VAL A 412 0.00 2.25 -19.02
CA VAL A 412 0.74 3.46 -19.42
C VAL A 412 -0.23 4.62 -19.65
N GLY A 413 0.11 5.77 -19.07
CA GLY A 413 -0.71 6.99 -19.20
C GLY A 413 -1.90 7.04 -18.24
N SER A 414 -2.17 6.01 -17.43
CA SER A 414 -3.14 6.06 -16.34
C SER A 414 -2.63 6.94 -15.19
N GLN A 415 -3.55 7.64 -14.53
CA GLN A 415 -3.26 8.32 -13.26
C GLN A 415 -3.24 7.36 -12.08
N GLY A 416 -3.96 6.23 -12.18
CA GLY A 416 -3.93 5.16 -11.19
C GLY A 416 -2.64 4.35 -11.25
N LEU A 417 -2.39 3.59 -10.18
CA LEU A 417 -1.21 2.72 -10.08
C LEU A 417 -1.43 1.32 -10.67
N GLY A 418 -2.57 1.08 -11.32
CA GLY A 418 -2.89 -0.23 -11.87
C GLY A 418 -3.84 -1.02 -10.98
N TYR A 419 -3.84 -2.33 -11.14
CA TYR A 419 -4.65 -3.23 -10.33
C TYR A 419 -3.93 -4.56 -10.11
N VAL A 420 -4.21 -5.15 -8.96
CA VAL A 420 -3.77 -6.52 -8.63
C VAL A 420 -4.89 -7.49 -9.02
N ASP A 421 -4.54 -8.52 -9.79
CA ASP A 421 -5.45 -9.65 -10.03
C ASP A 421 -5.34 -10.64 -8.86
N ALA A 422 -6.33 -10.61 -7.96
CA ALA A 422 -6.36 -11.45 -6.77
C ALA A 422 -6.45 -12.96 -7.07
N MET A 423 -6.75 -13.36 -8.30
CA MET A 423 -6.73 -14.77 -8.71
C MET A 423 -5.34 -15.38 -8.59
N HIS A 424 -4.27 -14.59 -8.81
CA HIS A 424 -2.89 -15.04 -8.62
C HIS A 424 -2.50 -15.32 -7.17
N GLN A 425 -3.27 -14.78 -6.22
CA GLN A 425 -3.06 -15.01 -4.78
C GLN A 425 -3.92 -16.14 -4.23
N SER A 426 -4.89 -16.60 -5.02
CA SER A 426 -5.84 -17.62 -4.59
C SER A 426 -5.30 -19.02 -4.88
N LEU A 427 -5.27 -19.88 -3.87
CA LEU A 427 -5.10 -21.32 -4.04
C LEU A 427 -6.38 -22.01 -4.55
N ASN A 428 -7.46 -21.27 -4.72
CA ASN A 428 -8.71 -21.78 -5.26
C ASN A 428 -8.70 -21.58 -6.78
N PRO A 429 -8.54 -22.65 -7.59
CA PRO A 429 -8.44 -22.55 -9.04
C PRO A 429 -9.78 -22.25 -9.73
N VAL A 430 -10.88 -22.24 -8.99
CA VAL A 430 -12.21 -21.96 -9.53
C VAL A 430 -12.56 -20.51 -9.21
N PRO A 431 -12.75 -19.63 -10.24
CA PRO A 431 -13.33 -18.33 -10.01
C PRO A 431 -14.67 -18.55 -9.31
N GLY A 432 -14.83 -17.93 -8.14
CA GLY A 432 -16.11 -17.97 -7.47
C GLY A 432 -17.17 -17.42 -8.42
N ALA A 433 -17.97 -18.28 -9.00
CA ALA A 433 -19.22 -17.87 -9.58
C ALA A 433 -20.11 -17.46 -8.40
N THR A 434 -20.25 -16.18 -8.20
CA THR A 434 -21.24 -15.59 -7.31
C THR A 434 -21.97 -14.49 -8.02
#